data_8a8e3c5082d637ace823be04496c8776
#
_entry.id   8a8e3c5082d637ace823be04496c8776
#
_cell.length_a   1.000
_cell.length_b   1.000
_cell.length_c   1.000
_cell.angle_alpha   90.00
_cell.angle_beta   90.00
_cell.angle_gamma   90.00
#
_symmetry.space_group_name_H-M   'P 1'
#
loop_
_entity.id
_entity.type
_entity.pdbx_description
1 polymer ?
#
loop_
_entity_poly.entity_id
_entity_poly.type
_entity_poly.pdbx_seq_one_letter_code
_entity_poly.pdbx_strand_id
1 'polypeptide(L)'
;MVRNTPARLIAILFATVVAVGSARADQREDFLAGKTRSCPRCDLSGQNFKRRDLANADLTGADLKDANFHDARLTNARLGGADLNGANLNKANLTRADLREAKLHEAMLYAANLDGATMAGADLTDAMMGTARMTRTDLGRATLRNVDLRKGRLAETNLVGADLSAIALDFAMLRGAQLDGASLVEARLLGAELTDVSMKGADLTEVDAQGASFRGADLSRAKLARANFRRATLHETKLDDAVFDRTMMPDGTTVP
;
A
#
# COMPACT_ATOMS: atom_id res chain seq x y z
N MET A 1 9.44 -23.13 62.82
CA MET A 1 8.48 -22.68 61.77
C MET A 1 9.24 -22.07 60.61
N VAL A 2 9.58 -22.85 59.60
CA VAL A 2 10.27 -22.38 58.41
C VAL A 2 9.24 -22.41 57.26
N ARG A 3 8.91 -21.24 56.74
CA ARG A 3 7.97 -21.08 55.62
C ARG A 3 8.64 -21.46 54.30
N ASN A 4 8.15 -22.55 53.74
CA ASN A 4 8.43 -22.95 52.36
C ASN A 4 7.51 -22.20 51.41
N THR A 5 8.04 -21.45 50.44
CA THR A 5 7.51 -21.09 49.12
C THR A 5 8.37 -19.98 48.51
N PRO A 6 8.71 -19.90 47.23
CA PRO A 6 7.95 -20.34 46.06
C PRO A 6 8.80 -20.91 44.91
N ALA A 7 9.06 -22.19 44.91
CA ALA A 7 9.74 -22.81 43.74
C ALA A 7 8.76 -23.22 42.60
N ARG A 8 7.43 -23.33 42.90
CA ARG A 8 6.46 -23.81 41.91
C ARG A 8 5.98 -22.77 40.88
N LEU A 9 6.01 -21.46 41.18
CA LEU A 9 5.54 -20.44 40.23
C LEU A 9 6.56 -20.18 39.10
N ILE A 10 7.86 -20.29 39.38
CA ILE A 10 8.90 -20.04 38.40
C ILE A 10 8.99 -21.17 37.38
N ALA A 11 8.79 -22.42 37.79
CA ALA A 11 8.82 -23.58 36.91
C ALA A 11 7.67 -23.59 35.88
N ILE A 12 6.49 -23.09 36.23
CA ILE A 12 5.35 -23.02 35.29
C ILE A 12 5.57 -21.94 34.22
N LEU A 13 6.18 -20.81 34.58
CA LEU A 13 6.47 -19.74 33.64
C LEU A 13 7.54 -20.16 32.62
N PHE A 14 8.58 -20.86 33.05
CA PHE A 14 9.63 -21.38 32.16
C PHE A 14 9.12 -22.50 31.21
N ALA A 15 8.27 -23.40 31.72
CA ALA A 15 7.72 -24.48 30.94
C ALA A 15 6.77 -23.97 29.83
N THR A 16 5.98 -22.93 30.08
CA THR A 16 5.09 -22.33 29.08
C THR A 16 5.84 -21.55 28.01
N VAL A 17 6.91 -20.85 28.37
CA VAL A 17 7.75 -20.12 27.39
C VAL A 17 8.51 -21.09 26.47
N VAL A 18 9.06 -22.17 27.02
CA VAL A 18 9.77 -23.20 26.23
C VAL A 18 8.80 -23.96 25.31
N ALA A 19 7.59 -24.31 25.78
CA ALA A 19 6.60 -25.01 24.95
C ALA A 19 6.06 -24.15 23.79
N VAL A 20 5.89 -22.85 23.98
CA VAL A 20 5.47 -21.93 22.92
C VAL A 20 6.59 -21.72 21.90
N GLY A 21 7.85 -21.70 22.34
CA GLY A 21 9.01 -21.59 21.46
C GLY A 21 9.18 -22.80 20.54
N SER A 22 9.04 -24.02 21.06
CA SER A 22 9.14 -25.25 20.26
C SER A 22 7.99 -25.38 19.25
N ALA A 23 6.76 -25.13 19.66
CA ALA A 23 5.60 -25.18 18.78
C ALA A 23 5.68 -24.20 17.60
N ARG A 24 6.28 -23.02 17.79
CA ARG A 24 6.51 -22.05 16.72
C ARG A 24 7.65 -22.49 15.79
N ALA A 25 8.70 -23.10 16.31
CA ALA A 25 9.79 -23.64 15.50
C ALA A 25 9.26 -24.76 14.59
N ASP A 26 8.50 -25.69 15.13
CA ASP A 26 7.88 -26.78 14.37
C ASP A 26 6.94 -26.25 13.27
N GLN A 27 6.14 -25.22 13.58
CA GLN A 27 5.23 -24.58 12.62
C GLN A 27 5.99 -23.91 11.48
N ARG A 28 7.09 -23.23 11.79
CA ARG A 28 7.97 -22.61 10.80
C ARG A 28 8.59 -23.65 9.87
N GLU A 29 9.14 -24.72 10.42
CA GLU A 29 9.75 -25.80 9.63
C GLU A 29 8.72 -26.49 8.73
N ASP A 30 7.53 -26.80 9.22
CA ASP A 30 6.45 -27.39 8.45
C ASP A 30 5.95 -26.45 7.33
N PHE A 31 5.91 -25.12 7.59
CA PHE A 31 5.59 -24.14 6.56
C PHE A 31 6.68 -24.09 5.47
N LEU A 32 7.95 -24.03 5.86
CA LEU A 32 9.06 -24.02 4.92
C LEU A 32 9.14 -25.31 4.11
N ALA A 33 8.86 -26.47 4.72
CA ALA A 33 8.76 -27.76 4.06
C ALA A 33 7.51 -27.92 3.18
N GLY A 34 6.56 -26.97 3.23
CA GLY A 34 5.32 -27.03 2.45
C GLY A 34 4.26 -27.99 2.99
N LYS A 35 4.41 -28.48 4.21
CA LYS A 35 3.44 -29.38 4.87
C LYS A 35 2.19 -28.63 5.35
N THR A 36 2.32 -27.33 5.64
CA THR A 36 1.23 -26.44 6.06
C THR A 36 1.27 -25.13 5.25
N ARG A 37 0.11 -24.45 5.19
CA ARG A 37 -0.03 -23.11 4.62
C ARG A 37 -0.20 -22.03 5.72
N SER A 38 0.00 -22.37 6.98
CA SER A 38 -0.23 -21.48 8.10
C SER A 38 1.05 -21.29 8.93
N CYS A 39 1.52 -20.04 9.02
CA CYS A 39 2.65 -19.66 9.84
C CYS A 39 2.45 -18.23 10.38
N PRO A 40 1.33 -17.96 11.12
CA PRO A 40 1.11 -16.64 11.68
C PRO A 40 2.17 -16.30 12.71
N ARG A 41 2.66 -15.07 12.66
CA ARG A 41 3.70 -14.52 13.55
C ARG A 41 5.02 -15.32 13.53
N CYS A 42 5.27 -16.14 12.49
CA CYS A 42 6.56 -16.80 12.31
C CYS A 42 7.64 -15.80 11.91
N ASP A 43 8.87 -16.08 12.29
CA ASP A 43 10.03 -15.45 11.70
C ASP A 43 10.38 -16.18 10.39
N LEU A 44 10.12 -15.49 9.29
CA LEU A 44 10.38 -15.92 7.93
C LEU A 44 11.24 -14.88 7.20
N SER A 45 11.95 -14.03 7.97
CA SER A 45 12.82 -13.00 7.42
C SER A 45 13.90 -13.59 6.50
N GLY A 46 14.16 -12.91 5.38
CA GLY A 46 15.13 -13.33 4.38
C GLY A 46 14.84 -14.65 3.66
N GLN A 47 13.70 -15.31 3.91
CA GLN A 47 13.36 -16.58 3.30
C GLN A 47 13.08 -16.45 1.80
N ASN A 48 13.41 -17.51 1.05
CA ASN A 48 13.20 -17.53 -0.39
C ASN A 48 11.91 -18.29 -0.75
N PHE A 49 10.89 -17.52 -1.13
CA PHE A 49 9.59 -18.01 -1.62
C PHE A 49 9.38 -17.73 -3.12
N LYS A 50 10.46 -17.48 -3.86
CA LYS A 50 10.40 -17.19 -5.29
C LYS A 50 9.61 -18.27 -6.03
N ARG A 51 8.59 -17.84 -6.81
CA ARG A 51 7.66 -18.69 -7.58
C ARG A 51 6.90 -19.72 -6.75
N ARG A 52 6.89 -19.62 -5.43
CA ARG A 52 6.17 -20.55 -4.57
C ARG A 52 4.66 -20.28 -4.63
N ASP A 53 3.88 -21.37 -4.60
CA ASP A 53 2.45 -21.27 -4.40
C ASP A 53 2.10 -21.15 -2.92
N LEU A 54 1.76 -19.94 -2.51
CA LEU A 54 1.33 -19.54 -1.17
C LEU A 54 -0.12 -19.02 -1.19
N ALA A 55 -0.92 -19.44 -2.18
CA ALA A 55 -2.33 -19.07 -2.22
C ALA A 55 -3.05 -19.54 -0.95
N ASN A 56 -3.89 -18.65 -0.39
CA ASN A 56 -4.61 -18.86 0.87
C ASN A 56 -3.69 -19.08 2.09
N ALA A 57 -2.41 -18.79 2.02
CA ALA A 57 -1.51 -18.93 3.17
C ALA A 57 -1.91 -17.95 4.28
N ASP A 58 -1.82 -18.39 5.53
CA ASP A 58 -1.94 -17.53 6.70
C ASP A 58 -0.56 -17.13 7.22
N LEU A 59 -0.19 -15.90 6.93
CA LEU A 59 1.05 -15.24 7.32
C LEU A 59 0.76 -14.01 8.18
N THR A 60 -0.39 -13.99 8.85
CA THR A 60 -0.83 -12.86 9.68
C THR A 60 0.23 -12.52 10.73
N GLY A 61 0.71 -11.27 10.72
CA GLY A 61 1.71 -10.76 11.66
C GLY A 61 3.09 -11.42 11.57
N ALA A 62 3.37 -12.18 10.49
CA ALA A 62 4.69 -12.80 10.28
C ALA A 62 5.78 -11.75 10.04
N ASP A 63 7.00 -12.04 10.49
CA ASP A 63 8.20 -11.31 10.09
C ASP A 63 8.67 -11.86 8.74
N LEU A 64 8.53 -11.04 7.71
CA LEU A 64 8.84 -11.34 6.30
C LEU A 64 9.84 -10.33 5.72
N LYS A 65 10.57 -9.62 6.60
CA LYS A 65 11.59 -8.66 6.18
C LYS A 65 12.56 -9.29 5.19
N ASP A 66 12.85 -8.57 4.12
CA ASP A 66 13.80 -8.98 3.09
C ASP A 66 13.48 -10.35 2.45
N ALA A 67 12.28 -10.90 2.68
CA ALA A 67 11.87 -12.17 2.08
C ALA A 67 11.68 -12.04 0.57
N ASN A 68 12.02 -13.08 -0.17
CA ASN A 68 11.93 -13.09 -1.63
C ASN A 68 10.67 -13.80 -2.10
N PHE A 69 9.65 -13.03 -2.50
CA PHE A 69 8.40 -13.50 -3.11
C PHE A 69 8.33 -13.23 -4.61
N HIS A 70 9.47 -13.03 -5.28
CA HIS A 70 9.48 -12.75 -6.72
C HIS A 70 8.67 -13.82 -7.49
N ASP A 71 7.64 -13.36 -8.26
CA ASP A 71 6.77 -14.22 -9.06
C ASP A 71 6.01 -15.30 -8.23
N ALA A 72 5.85 -15.07 -6.90
CA ALA A 72 5.09 -15.97 -6.02
C ALA A 72 3.59 -15.78 -6.19
N ARG A 73 2.81 -16.83 -5.93
CA ARG A 73 1.35 -16.78 -5.89
C ARG A 73 0.86 -16.63 -4.45
N LEU A 74 0.38 -15.44 -4.10
CA LEU A 74 -0.15 -15.06 -2.79
C LEU A 74 -1.66 -14.73 -2.86
N THR A 75 -2.38 -15.29 -3.84
CA THR A 75 -3.81 -15.05 -4.02
C THR A 75 -4.59 -15.41 -2.76
N ASN A 76 -5.42 -14.49 -2.26
CA ASN A 76 -6.17 -14.61 -1.01
C ASN A 76 -5.28 -14.89 0.23
N ALA A 77 -3.98 -14.66 0.20
CA ALA A 77 -3.13 -14.83 1.38
C ALA A 77 -3.50 -13.82 2.47
N ARG A 78 -3.38 -14.22 3.72
CA ARG A 78 -3.58 -13.38 4.89
C ARG A 78 -2.21 -12.88 5.37
N LEU A 79 -1.96 -11.61 5.17
CA LEU A 79 -0.72 -10.89 5.49
C LEU A 79 -1.00 -9.69 6.42
N GLY A 80 -2.18 -9.65 7.05
CA GLY A 80 -2.56 -8.54 7.93
C GLY A 80 -1.54 -8.35 9.05
N GLY A 81 -1.03 -7.11 9.20
CA GLY A 81 0.00 -6.76 10.16
C GLY A 81 1.36 -7.44 9.97
N ALA A 82 1.60 -8.12 8.84
CA ALA A 82 2.91 -8.72 8.54
C ALA A 82 3.97 -7.63 8.29
N ASP A 83 5.21 -7.92 8.63
CA ASP A 83 6.35 -7.06 8.36
C ASP A 83 7.06 -7.52 7.09
N LEU A 84 6.80 -6.81 5.98
CA LEU A 84 7.31 -7.05 4.63
C LEU A 84 8.34 -5.99 4.23
N ASN A 85 8.94 -5.26 5.18
CA ASN A 85 9.92 -4.23 4.88
C ASN A 85 11.08 -4.81 4.05
N GLY A 86 11.45 -4.14 2.96
CA GLY A 86 12.49 -4.59 2.04
C GLY A 86 12.16 -5.86 1.24
N ALA A 87 10.99 -6.47 1.41
CA ALA A 87 10.64 -7.72 0.74
C ALA A 87 10.56 -7.57 -0.79
N ASN A 88 11.00 -8.59 -1.52
CA ASN A 88 10.90 -8.63 -2.97
C ASN A 88 9.60 -9.33 -3.40
N LEU A 89 8.58 -8.53 -3.72
CA LEU A 89 7.28 -8.94 -4.24
C LEU A 89 7.15 -8.65 -5.74
N ASN A 90 8.25 -8.42 -6.47
CA ASN A 90 8.20 -8.15 -7.90
C ASN A 90 7.45 -9.27 -8.63
N LYS A 91 6.48 -8.89 -9.46
CA LYS A 91 5.60 -9.79 -10.23
C LYS A 91 4.77 -10.76 -9.39
N ALA A 92 4.75 -10.65 -8.06
CA ALA A 92 3.93 -11.49 -7.20
C ALA A 92 2.44 -11.29 -7.50
N ASN A 93 1.67 -12.37 -7.40
CA ASN A 93 0.22 -12.31 -7.50
C ASN A 93 -0.41 -12.26 -6.10
N LEU A 94 -0.78 -11.07 -5.68
CA LEU A 94 -1.44 -10.74 -4.41
C LEU A 94 -2.95 -10.47 -4.58
N THR A 95 -3.56 -10.97 -5.66
CA THR A 95 -4.99 -10.76 -5.93
C THR A 95 -5.82 -11.16 -4.71
N ARG A 96 -6.66 -10.23 -4.22
CA ARG A 96 -7.51 -10.40 -3.04
C ARG A 96 -6.77 -10.77 -1.75
N ALA A 97 -5.47 -10.53 -1.65
CA ALA A 97 -4.73 -10.72 -0.40
C ALA A 97 -5.17 -9.69 0.66
N ASP A 98 -5.12 -10.09 1.91
CA ASP A 98 -5.32 -9.21 3.05
C ASP A 98 -3.97 -8.71 3.57
N LEU A 99 -3.67 -7.44 3.34
CA LEU A 99 -2.45 -6.74 3.75
C LEU A 99 -2.78 -5.55 4.67
N ARG A 100 -3.93 -5.58 5.36
CA ARG A 100 -4.30 -4.48 6.27
C ARG A 100 -3.23 -4.28 7.34
N GLU A 101 -2.84 -3.01 7.55
CA GLU A 101 -1.82 -2.63 8.54
C GLU A 101 -0.45 -3.33 8.32
N ALA A 102 -0.22 -3.93 7.15
CA ALA A 102 1.08 -4.52 6.83
C ALA A 102 2.13 -3.42 6.63
N LYS A 103 3.38 -3.74 6.96
CA LYS A 103 4.53 -2.85 6.75
C LYS A 103 5.24 -3.28 5.47
N LEU A 104 5.36 -2.35 4.52
CA LEU A 104 5.93 -2.57 3.19
C LEU A 104 6.97 -1.48 2.85
N HIS A 105 7.58 -0.86 3.87
CA HIS A 105 8.60 0.16 3.66
C HIS A 105 9.74 -0.38 2.79
N GLU A 106 10.10 0.38 1.73
CA GLU A 106 11.10 -0.01 0.73
C GLU A 106 10.84 -1.36 0.02
N ALA A 107 9.63 -1.91 0.12
CA ALA A 107 9.30 -3.16 -0.57
C ALA A 107 9.29 -2.99 -2.09
N MET A 108 9.72 -4.03 -2.80
CA MET A 108 9.74 -4.06 -4.26
C MET A 108 8.50 -4.78 -4.79
N LEU A 109 7.57 -4.05 -5.42
CA LEU A 109 6.32 -4.58 -5.98
C LEU A 109 6.19 -4.27 -7.49
N TYR A 110 7.30 -4.11 -8.20
CA TYR A 110 7.27 -3.85 -9.63
C TYR A 110 6.45 -4.91 -10.38
N ALA A 111 5.45 -4.46 -11.15
CA ALA A 111 4.53 -5.31 -11.90
C ALA A 111 3.76 -6.34 -11.03
N ALA A 112 3.66 -6.16 -9.72
CA ALA A 112 2.84 -7.00 -8.85
C ALA A 112 1.35 -6.84 -9.18
N ASN A 113 0.57 -7.90 -8.98
CA ASN A 113 -0.87 -7.89 -9.12
C ASN A 113 -1.54 -7.85 -7.74
N LEU A 114 -2.12 -6.72 -7.39
CA LEU A 114 -2.84 -6.44 -6.14
C LEU A 114 -4.34 -6.25 -6.38
N ASP A 115 -4.88 -6.65 -7.55
CA ASP A 115 -6.28 -6.43 -7.89
C ASP A 115 -7.22 -6.98 -6.79
N GLY A 116 -8.05 -6.11 -6.23
CA GLY A 116 -8.99 -6.44 -5.16
C GLY A 116 -8.36 -6.76 -3.80
N ALA A 117 -7.08 -6.51 -3.59
CA ALA A 117 -6.44 -6.66 -2.28
C ALA A 117 -6.97 -5.62 -1.26
N THR A 118 -6.89 -5.93 0.03
CA THR A 118 -7.19 -4.99 1.12
C THR A 118 -5.88 -4.58 1.79
N MET A 119 -5.56 -3.28 1.74
CA MET A 119 -4.32 -2.69 2.25
C MET A 119 -4.61 -1.46 3.12
N ALA A 120 -5.82 -1.39 3.69
CA ALA A 120 -6.20 -0.27 4.53
C ALA A 120 -5.22 -0.11 5.70
N GLY A 121 -4.71 1.11 5.90
CA GLY A 121 -3.73 1.43 6.94
C GLY A 121 -2.33 0.84 6.74
N ALA A 122 -2.03 0.22 5.60
CA ALA A 122 -0.69 -0.29 5.31
C ALA A 122 0.32 0.85 5.13
N ASP A 123 1.57 0.59 5.49
CA ASP A 123 2.69 1.50 5.27
C ASP A 123 3.53 1.03 4.07
N LEU A 124 3.44 1.77 2.97
CA LEU A 124 4.16 1.54 1.72
C LEU A 124 5.25 2.60 1.47
N THR A 125 5.63 3.36 2.49
CA THR A 125 6.63 4.44 2.33
C THR A 125 7.85 3.94 1.55
N ASP A 126 8.29 4.71 0.55
CA ASP A 126 9.44 4.41 -0.32
C ASP A 126 9.33 3.10 -1.15
N ALA A 127 8.16 2.48 -1.24
CA ALA A 127 7.99 1.25 -2.01
C ALA A 127 8.10 1.49 -3.53
N MET A 128 8.63 0.50 -4.25
CA MET A 128 8.78 0.51 -5.71
C MET A 128 7.67 -0.31 -6.36
N MET A 129 6.63 0.36 -6.88
CA MET A 129 5.40 -0.26 -7.39
C MET A 129 5.16 0.04 -8.89
N GLY A 130 6.19 0.41 -9.63
CA GLY A 130 6.05 0.75 -11.05
C GLY A 130 5.27 -0.34 -11.81
N THR A 131 4.30 0.07 -12.64
CA THR A 131 3.41 -0.81 -13.43
C THR A 131 2.56 -1.81 -12.62
N ALA A 132 2.49 -1.70 -11.29
CA ALA A 132 1.63 -2.56 -10.47
C ALA A 132 0.15 -2.42 -10.87
N ARG A 133 -0.61 -3.50 -10.68
CA ARG A 133 -2.05 -3.55 -10.88
C ARG A 133 -2.75 -3.53 -9.53
N MET A 134 -3.65 -2.58 -9.36
CA MET A 134 -4.31 -2.30 -8.09
C MET A 134 -5.79 -1.97 -8.31
N THR A 135 -6.41 -2.55 -9.34
CA THR A 135 -7.81 -2.31 -9.65
C THR A 135 -8.69 -2.77 -8.49
N ARG A 136 -9.57 -1.89 -8.00
CA ARG A 136 -10.45 -2.16 -6.83
C ARG A 136 -9.72 -2.54 -5.56
N THR A 137 -8.47 -2.11 -5.40
CA THR A 137 -7.71 -2.29 -4.17
C THR A 137 -8.19 -1.30 -3.11
N ASP A 138 -8.27 -1.72 -1.87
CA ASP A 138 -8.58 -0.83 -0.74
C ASP A 138 -7.28 -0.38 -0.07
N LEU A 139 -6.94 0.90 -0.22
CA LEU A 139 -5.79 1.60 0.38
C LEU A 139 -6.26 2.75 1.30
N GLY A 140 -7.49 2.67 1.81
CA GLY A 140 -8.01 3.69 2.71
C GLY A 140 -7.06 3.94 3.88
N ARG A 141 -6.69 5.22 4.10
CA ARG A 141 -5.77 5.66 5.16
C ARG A 141 -4.37 5.01 5.13
N ALA A 142 -3.97 4.41 4.02
CA ALA A 142 -2.62 3.88 3.86
C ALA A 142 -1.60 5.03 3.70
N THR A 143 -0.34 4.77 4.02
CA THR A 143 0.78 5.67 3.79
C THR A 143 1.52 5.24 2.53
N LEU A 144 1.55 6.14 1.51
CA LEU A 144 2.21 5.90 0.22
C LEU A 144 3.24 7.01 -0.08
N ARG A 145 3.90 7.54 0.93
CA ARG A 145 4.90 8.61 0.75
C ARG A 145 6.07 8.13 -0.12
N ASN A 146 6.49 8.97 -1.06
CA ASN A 146 7.62 8.72 -1.98
C ASN A 146 7.48 7.43 -2.81
N VAL A 147 6.30 6.82 -2.92
CA VAL A 147 6.10 5.59 -3.70
C VAL A 147 6.33 5.87 -5.18
N ASP A 148 7.11 5.00 -5.85
CA ASP A 148 7.15 4.96 -7.32
C ASP A 148 6.00 4.07 -7.85
N LEU A 149 4.94 4.69 -8.33
CA LEU A 149 3.76 4.01 -8.90
C LEU A 149 3.52 4.44 -10.36
N ARG A 150 4.58 4.80 -11.05
CA ARG A 150 4.51 5.22 -12.45
C ARG A 150 3.92 4.11 -13.33
N LYS A 151 3.02 4.51 -14.23
CA LYS A 151 2.28 3.60 -15.12
C LYS A 151 1.46 2.53 -14.38
N GLY A 152 1.20 2.73 -13.10
CA GLY A 152 0.33 1.86 -12.28
C GLY A 152 -1.12 1.87 -12.78
N ARG A 153 -1.86 0.80 -12.52
CA ARG A 153 -3.27 0.66 -12.87
C ARG A 153 -4.11 0.65 -11.59
N LEU A 154 -4.74 1.78 -11.28
CA LEU A 154 -5.46 2.05 -10.04
C LEU A 154 -6.96 2.31 -10.29
N ALA A 155 -7.54 1.74 -11.34
CA ALA A 155 -8.94 1.96 -11.62
C ALA A 155 -9.82 1.50 -10.44
N GLU A 156 -10.79 2.35 -10.04
CA GLU A 156 -11.72 2.06 -8.95
C GLU A 156 -11.05 1.77 -7.59
N THR A 157 -9.80 2.20 -7.38
CA THR A 157 -9.05 2.02 -6.10
C THR A 157 -9.60 2.97 -5.04
N ASN A 158 -9.78 2.48 -3.82
CA ASN A 158 -10.08 3.31 -2.65
C ASN A 158 -8.77 3.85 -2.05
N LEU A 159 -8.58 5.17 -2.06
CA LEU A 159 -7.47 5.92 -1.48
C LEU A 159 -7.97 7.01 -0.51
N VAL A 160 -9.20 6.88 0.00
CA VAL A 160 -9.81 7.87 0.90
C VAL A 160 -8.94 8.09 2.13
N GLY A 161 -8.54 9.35 2.34
CA GLY A 161 -7.70 9.76 3.46
C GLY A 161 -6.29 9.21 3.46
N ALA A 162 -5.82 8.63 2.35
CA ALA A 162 -4.45 8.12 2.22
C ALA A 162 -3.44 9.27 2.11
N ASP A 163 -2.20 9.01 2.52
CA ASP A 163 -1.08 9.93 2.37
C ASP A 163 -0.23 9.52 1.14
N LEU A 164 -0.42 10.26 0.05
CA LEU A 164 0.30 10.11 -1.22
C LEU A 164 1.31 11.25 -1.43
N SER A 165 1.81 11.86 -0.36
CA SER A 165 2.77 12.97 -0.48
C SER A 165 4.02 12.52 -1.22
N ALA A 166 4.48 13.33 -2.17
CA ALA A 166 5.64 13.09 -3.04
C ALA A 166 5.57 11.79 -3.87
N ILE A 167 4.38 11.17 -4.04
CA ILE A 167 4.20 9.98 -4.87
C ILE A 167 4.48 10.27 -6.35
N ALA A 168 5.09 9.31 -7.05
CA ALA A 168 5.24 9.37 -8.50
C ALA A 168 4.14 8.54 -9.18
N LEU A 169 3.16 9.22 -9.80
CA LEU A 169 2.03 8.64 -10.55
C LEU A 169 2.07 9.00 -12.04
N ASP A 170 3.26 9.31 -12.58
CA ASP A 170 3.36 9.69 -13.99
C ASP A 170 2.80 8.57 -14.89
N PHE A 171 1.89 8.94 -15.79
CA PHE A 171 1.19 8.04 -16.71
C PHE A 171 0.40 6.91 -16.04
N ALA A 172 0.07 7.05 -14.76
CA ALA A 172 -0.79 6.09 -14.06
C ALA A 172 -2.26 6.24 -14.48
N MET A 173 -3.01 5.15 -14.37
CA MET A 173 -4.44 5.08 -14.73
C MET A 173 -5.27 4.98 -13.44
N LEU A 174 -5.94 6.09 -13.05
CA LEU A 174 -6.72 6.19 -11.82
C LEU A 174 -8.24 6.32 -12.09
N ARG A 175 -8.70 5.93 -13.25
CA ARG A 175 -10.13 6.12 -13.60
C ARG A 175 -11.07 5.63 -12.50
N GLY A 176 -11.97 6.51 -12.03
CA GLY A 176 -12.97 6.21 -11.01
C GLY A 176 -12.41 5.93 -9.62
N ALA A 177 -11.12 6.20 -9.37
CA ALA A 177 -10.53 6.06 -8.03
C ALA A 177 -11.13 7.08 -7.04
N GLN A 178 -11.12 6.74 -5.76
CA GLN A 178 -11.62 7.57 -4.68
C GLN A 178 -10.43 8.07 -3.85
N LEU A 179 -10.22 9.40 -3.86
CA LEU A 179 -9.12 10.08 -3.15
C LEU A 179 -9.65 11.19 -2.24
N ASP A 180 -10.90 11.08 -1.76
CA ASP A 180 -11.49 12.11 -0.92
C ASP A 180 -10.66 12.31 0.35
N GLY A 181 -10.27 13.56 0.64
CA GLY A 181 -9.44 13.91 1.78
C GLY A 181 -8.01 13.34 1.77
N ALA A 182 -7.56 12.78 0.65
CA ALA A 182 -6.17 12.30 0.53
C ALA A 182 -5.18 13.47 0.45
N SER A 183 -3.93 13.23 0.90
CA SER A 183 -2.81 14.15 0.70
C SER A 183 -2.02 13.76 -0.55
N LEU A 184 -1.93 14.67 -1.53
CA LEU A 184 -1.10 14.52 -2.73
C LEU A 184 -0.05 15.65 -2.79
N VAL A 185 0.33 16.19 -1.64
CA VAL A 185 1.31 17.29 -1.58
C VAL A 185 2.60 16.88 -2.30
N GLU A 186 3.08 17.75 -3.22
CA GLU A 186 4.27 17.50 -4.04
C GLU A 186 4.19 16.23 -4.94
N ALA A 187 3.01 15.64 -5.13
CA ALA A 187 2.84 14.48 -5.99
C ALA A 187 3.09 14.80 -7.46
N ARG A 188 3.59 13.82 -8.20
CA ARG A 188 3.78 13.90 -9.65
C ARG A 188 2.73 13.09 -10.38
N LEU A 189 1.96 13.78 -11.24
CA LEU A 189 0.86 13.22 -12.01
C LEU A 189 1.04 13.48 -13.52
N LEU A 190 2.28 13.62 -14.01
CA LEU A 190 2.56 13.94 -15.40
C LEU A 190 1.84 12.96 -16.34
N GLY A 191 0.92 13.47 -17.16
CA GLY A 191 0.17 12.67 -18.12
C GLY A 191 -0.68 11.55 -17.50
N ALA A 192 -0.99 11.62 -16.19
CA ALA A 192 -1.84 10.65 -15.52
C ALA A 192 -3.30 10.75 -15.98
N GLU A 193 -4.02 9.62 -15.95
CA GLU A 193 -5.43 9.55 -16.29
C GLU A 193 -6.30 9.48 -15.03
N LEU A 194 -6.94 10.61 -14.69
CA LEU A 194 -7.79 10.79 -13.52
C LEU A 194 -9.26 11.04 -13.92
N THR A 195 -9.70 10.38 -14.99
CA THR A 195 -11.10 10.50 -15.47
C THR A 195 -12.06 9.97 -14.40
N ASP A 196 -13.09 10.75 -14.10
CA ASP A 196 -14.15 10.40 -13.15
C ASP A 196 -13.65 10.11 -11.71
N VAL A 197 -12.51 10.62 -11.29
CA VAL A 197 -12.01 10.45 -9.91
C VAL A 197 -12.75 11.35 -8.93
N SER A 198 -12.90 10.91 -7.69
CA SER A 198 -13.33 11.76 -6.57
C SER A 198 -12.12 12.17 -5.74
N MET A 199 -11.89 13.49 -5.60
CA MET A 199 -10.79 14.11 -4.84
C MET A 199 -11.33 15.24 -3.95
N LYS A 200 -12.53 15.08 -3.41
CA LYS A 200 -13.19 16.10 -2.59
C LYS A 200 -12.37 16.40 -1.34
N GLY A 201 -12.02 17.68 -1.16
CA GLY A 201 -11.23 18.11 -0.02
C GLY A 201 -9.82 17.55 0.02
N ALA A 202 -9.32 16.95 -1.06
CA ALA A 202 -7.94 16.47 -1.15
C ALA A 202 -6.95 17.64 -1.14
N ASP A 203 -5.73 17.40 -0.68
CA ASP A 203 -4.65 18.37 -0.70
C ASP A 203 -3.71 18.09 -1.89
N LEU A 204 -3.81 18.93 -2.93
CA LEU A 204 -2.97 18.90 -4.13
C LEU A 204 -1.95 20.05 -4.14
N THR A 205 -1.56 20.54 -2.97
CA THR A 205 -0.55 21.60 -2.86
C THR A 205 0.74 21.16 -3.55
N GLU A 206 1.27 22.00 -4.43
CA GLU A 206 2.52 21.79 -5.19
C GLU A 206 2.49 20.55 -6.11
N VAL A 207 1.32 20.01 -6.43
CA VAL A 207 1.23 18.88 -7.37
C VAL A 207 1.70 19.27 -8.77
N ASP A 208 2.47 18.40 -9.44
CA ASP A 208 2.73 18.54 -10.87
C ASP A 208 1.79 17.62 -11.67
N ALA A 209 0.71 18.19 -12.18
CA ALA A 209 -0.31 17.52 -12.97
C ALA A 209 -0.24 17.90 -14.47
N GLN A 210 0.95 18.25 -14.97
CA GLN A 210 1.11 18.68 -16.35
C GLN A 210 0.63 17.61 -17.33
N GLY A 211 -0.28 17.99 -18.22
CA GLY A 211 -0.84 17.11 -19.25
C GLY A 211 -1.74 15.98 -18.72
N ALA A 212 -2.06 15.96 -17.43
CA ALA A 212 -2.97 14.98 -16.85
C ALA A 212 -4.42 15.21 -17.29
N SER A 213 -5.23 14.16 -17.28
CA SER A 213 -6.68 14.23 -17.57
C SER A 213 -7.49 14.15 -16.30
N PHE A 214 -8.20 15.23 -15.96
CA PHE A 214 -9.17 15.29 -14.85
C PHE A 214 -10.61 15.33 -15.35
N ARG A 215 -10.85 14.80 -16.56
CA ARG A 215 -12.18 14.83 -17.15
C ARG A 215 -13.22 14.21 -16.20
N GLY A 216 -14.30 14.96 -15.92
CA GLY A 216 -15.36 14.51 -15.01
C GLY A 216 -14.94 14.35 -13.55
N ALA A 217 -13.73 14.72 -13.18
CA ALA A 217 -13.23 14.61 -11.81
C ALA A 217 -13.96 15.58 -10.85
N ASP A 218 -14.07 15.22 -9.58
CA ASP A 218 -14.62 16.06 -8.53
C ASP A 218 -13.50 16.54 -7.59
N LEU A 219 -13.05 17.78 -7.79
CA LEU A 219 -12.06 18.50 -6.98
C LEU A 219 -12.71 19.51 -6.04
N SER A 220 -14.00 19.35 -5.73
CA SER A 220 -14.72 20.27 -4.83
C SER A 220 -13.99 20.35 -3.49
N ARG A 221 -13.76 21.56 -3.00
CA ARG A 221 -13.04 21.88 -1.74
C ARG A 221 -11.59 21.38 -1.70
N ALA A 222 -11.00 21.00 -2.83
CA ALA A 222 -9.60 20.62 -2.89
C ALA A 222 -8.70 21.84 -2.69
N LYS A 223 -7.51 21.63 -2.11
CA LYS A 223 -6.46 22.66 -2.02
C LYS A 223 -5.55 22.50 -3.23
N LEU A 224 -5.39 23.56 -3.98
CA LEU A 224 -4.65 23.58 -5.24
C LEU A 224 -3.48 24.59 -5.23
N ALA A 225 -3.04 24.99 -4.03
CA ALA A 225 -1.98 25.98 -3.88
C ALA A 225 -0.72 25.52 -4.65
N ARG A 226 -0.21 26.38 -5.52
CA ARG A 226 0.97 26.16 -6.37
C ARG A 226 0.91 24.89 -7.24
N ALA A 227 -0.27 24.32 -7.44
CA ALA A 227 -0.46 23.17 -8.34
C ALA A 227 -0.21 23.58 -9.81
N ASN A 228 0.36 22.68 -10.58
CA ASN A 228 0.66 22.87 -12.00
C ASN A 228 -0.26 22.01 -12.87
N PHE A 229 -1.32 22.62 -13.43
CA PHE A 229 -2.23 21.97 -14.38
C PHE A 229 -1.91 22.32 -15.85
N ARG A 230 -0.73 22.83 -16.15
CA ARG A 230 -0.39 23.22 -17.54
C ARG A 230 -0.65 22.07 -18.52
N ARG A 231 -1.43 22.34 -19.58
CA ARG A 231 -1.88 21.35 -20.58
C ARG A 231 -2.73 20.20 -20.01
N ALA A 232 -3.18 20.28 -18.80
CA ALA A 232 -4.13 19.31 -18.24
C ALA A 232 -5.53 19.48 -18.88
N THR A 233 -6.32 18.43 -18.89
CA THR A 233 -7.71 18.49 -19.31
C THR A 233 -8.62 18.57 -18.09
N LEU A 234 -9.33 19.72 -17.93
CA LEU A 234 -10.29 19.96 -16.85
C LEU A 234 -11.75 19.99 -17.38
N HIS A 235 -12.06 19.24 -18.45
CA HIS A 235 -13.39 19.21 -19.02
C HIS A 235 -14.36 18.52 -18.05
N GLU A 236 -15.47 19.18 -17.72
CA GLU A 236 -16.47 18.69 -16.76
C GLU A 236 -15.91 18.47 -15.33
N THR A 237 -14.75 19.02 -15.01
CA THR A 237 -14.17 18.94 -13.66
C THR A 237 -14.92 19.87 -12.72
N LYS A 238 -15.36 19.37 -11.56
CA LYS A 238 -15.96 20.19 -10.51
C LYS A 238 -14.86 20.81 -9.66
N LEU A 239 -14.95 22.11 -9.44
CA LEU A 239 -14.00 22.92 -8.67
C LEU A 239 -14.74 23.76 -7.60
N ASP A 240 -15.93 23.34 -7.19
CA ASP A 240 -16.76 24.07 -6.24
C ASP A 240 -16.00 24.24 -4.91
N ASP A 241 -15.85 25.47 -4.44
CA ASP A 241 -15.13 25.83 -3.22
C ASP A 241 -13.63 25.37 -3.20
N ALA A 242 -13.04 25.05 -4.36
CA ALA A 242 -11.62 24.74 -4.43
C ALA A 242 -10.76 25.98 -4.09
N VAL A 243 -9.68 25.75 -3.35
CA VAL A 243 -8.79 26.83 -2.88
C VAL A 243 -7.59 26.93 -3.80
N PHE A 244 -7.46 28.08 -4.48
CA PHE A 244 -6.36 28.42 -5.36
C PHE A 244 -5.37 29.35 -4.63
N ASP A 245 -4.11 29.22 -4.89
CA ASP A 245 -3.03 30.16 -4.55
C ASP A 245 -1.88 29.94 -5.52
N ARG A 246 -1.66 30.88 -6.43
CA ARG A 246 -0.63 30.78 -7.49
C ARG A 246 -0.71 29.47 -8.29
N THR A 247 -1.92 28.99 -8.53
CA THR A 247 -2.21 27.75 -9.28
C THR A 247 -2.06 28.00 -10.77
N MET A 248 -1.27 27.19 -11.46
CA MET A 248 -1.10 27.28 -12.91
C MET A 248 -2.20 26.47 -13.61
N MET A 249 -3.00 27.16 -14.42
CA MET A 249 -4.13 26.59 -15.19
C MET A 249 -3.67 25.93 -16.49
N PRO A 250 -4.53 25.16 -17.18
CA PRO A 250 -4.17 24.44 -18.42
C PRO A 250 -3.60 25.33 -19.53
N ASP A 251 -4.08 26.54 -19.66
CA ASP A 251 -3.65 27.54 -20.65
C ASP A 251 -2.34 28.27 -20.29
N GLY A 252 -1.80 27.99 -19.11
CA GLY A 252 -0.59 28.63 -18.57
C GLY A 252 -0.86 29.93 -17.80
N THR A 253 -2.12 30.32 -17.59
CA THR A 253 -2.46 31.43 -16.69
C THR A 253 -2.30 31.00 -15.23
N THR A 254 -2.05 31.95 -14.34
CA THR A 254 -1.93 31.68 -12.89
C THR A 254 -3.12 32.31 -12.17
N VAL A 255 -3.79 31.52 -11.37
CA VAL A 255 -4.88 31.98 -10.47
C VAL A 255 -4.25 32.27 -9.12
N PRO A 256 -4.49 33.49 -8.57
CA PRO A 256 -3.94 33.93 -7.28
C PRO A 256 -4.52 33.16 -6.11
#